data_05c5f619836ff7c12f048b1b6b98b68c
#
_entry.id   05c5f619836ff7c12f048b1b6b98b68c
#
_cell.length_a   1.000
_cell.length_b   1.000
_cell.length_c   1.000
_cell.angle_alpha   90.00
_cell.angle_beta   90.00
_cell.angle_gamma   90.00
#
_symmetry.space_group_name_H-M   'P 1'
#
loop_
_entity.id
_entity.type
_entity.pdbx_description
1 polymer ?
#
loop_
_entity_poly.entity_id
_entity_poly.type
_entity_poly.pdbx_seq_one_letter_code
_entity_poly.pdbx_strand_id
1 'polypeptide(L)'
;MSRMSRSKIKNFLLLKQIHTAVSQIKKGNLDKALETLDKAENSARKAKSTDGLYYILFTRGGILYTAAKYDDALETYEKALAAGDELLKSDPESIDYQHYMGTTLSNTGNLLKKKGENARAAESYSCAREIYTRLIVQDPKNVVFRSYAGENLNNYATLLIETGSFEEACRLLKEAIEIYEKLLEESPENPGYQAELSVALSNLGSCLIHQAPENSDAENNTTAKKNLEKALSMQENLLAQQPENEKMKEDLELTRKRLENL
;
A
#
# COMPACT_ATOMS: atom_id res chain seq x y z
N MET A 1 16.53 1.53 38.40
CA MET A 1 15.65 2.14 37.40
C MET A 1 16.48 3.11 36.56
N SER A 2 16.82 2.72 35.32
CA SER A 2 17.62 3.54 34.40
C SER A 2 16.78 4.77 33.98
N ARG A 3 17.31 5.99 34.20
CA ARG A 3 16.70 7.23 33.69
C ARG A 3 16.70 7.18 32.15
N MET A 4 15.53 7.03 31.55
CA MET A 4 15.39 7.21 30.09
C MET A 4 15.97 8.56 29.66
N SER A 5 16.75 8.58 28.58
CA SER A 5 17.29 9.84 28.04
C SER A 5 16.14 10.77 27.62
N ARG A 6 16.37 12.10 27.66
CA ARG A 6 15.37 13.11 27.25
C ARG A 6 14.85 12.86 25.82
N SER A 7 15.67 12.34 24.93
CA SER A 7 15.29 11.98 23.55
C SER A 7 14.30 10.80 23.54
N LYS A 8 14.58 9.71 24.27
CA LYS A 8 13.67 8.55 24.37
C LYS A 8 12.32 8.91 24.98
N ILE A 9 12.28 9.80 25.96
CA ILE A 9 11.02 10.28 26.59
C ILE A 9 10.22 11.11 25.58
N LYS A 10 10.87 11.99 24.79
CA LYS A 10 10.20 12.79 23.76
C LYS A 10 9.58 11.92 22.67
N ASN A 11 10.33 10.95 22.15
CA ASN A 11 9.83 10.02 21.15
C ASN A 11 8.66 9.17 21.70
N PHE A 12 8.72 8.75 22.95
CA PHE A 12 7.61 8.03 23.59
C PHE A 12 6.32 8.89 23.68
N LEU A 13 6.44 10.17 24.01
CA LEU A 13 5.28 11.08 24.05
C LEU A 13 4.67 11.33 22.67
N LEU A 14 5.50 11.46 21.64
CA LEU A 14 5.04 11.61 20.25
C LEU A 14 4.30 10.35 19.78
N LEU A 15 4.87 9.17 20.01
CA LEU A 15 4.22 7.90 19.69
C LEU A 15 2.86 7.75 20.40
N LYS A 16 2.79 8.12 21.68
CA LYS A 16 1.52 8.12 22.42
C LYS A 16 0.47 9.04 21.79
N GLN A 17 0.86 10.22 21.33
CA GLN A 17 -0.05 11.15 20.65
C GLN A 17 -0.52 10.58 19.30
N ILE A 18 0.37 9.97 18.51
CA ILE A 18 0.04 9.27 17.25
C ILE A 18 -0.98 8.16 17.52
N HIS A 19 -0.74 7.29 18.50
CA HIS A 19 -1.68 6.23 18.88
C HIS A 19 -3.03 6.78 19.34
N THR A 20 -3.02 7.91 20.06
CA THR A 20 -4.26 8.57 20.47
C THR A 20 -5.05 9.07 19.27
N ALA A 21 -4.41 9.70 18.29
CA ALA A 21 -5.05 10.16 17.06
C ALA A 21 -5.65 9.01 16.26
N VAL A 22 -4.91 7.91 16.09
CA VAL A 22 -5.41 6.69 15.42
C VAL A 22 -6.61 6.10 16.16
N SER A 23 -6.60 6.08 17.51
CA SER A 23 -7.74 5.62 18.29
C SER A 23 -8.97 6.55 18.15
N GLN A 24 -8.75 7.85 18.01
CA GLN A 24 -9.84 8.83 17.81
C GLN A 24 -10.50 8.62 16.43
N ILE A 25 -9.73 8.32 15.38
CA ILE A 25 -10.27 7.98 14.06
C ILE A 25 -11.14 6.74 14.10
N LYS A 26 -10.70 5.67 14.78
CA LYS A 26 -11.52 4.45 14.95
C LYS A 26 -12.86 4.71 15.65
N LYS A 27 -12.97 5.82 16.39
CA LYS A 27 -14.21 6.28 17.06
C LYS A 27 -14.98 7.32 16.25
N GLY A 28 -14.59 7.60 15.00
CA GLY A 28 -15.23 8.58 14.13
C GLY A 28 -14.91 10.05 14.48
N ASN A 29 -13.92 10.33 15.33
CA ASN A 29 -13.61 11.69 15.82
C ASN A 29 -12.45 12.31 15.02
N LEU A 30 -12.68 12.66 13.75
CA LEU A 30 -11.66 13.21 12.85
C LEU A 30 -11.02 14.51 13.43
N ASP A 31 -11.83 15.48 13.84
CA ASP A 31 -11.33 16.79 14.29
C ASP A 31 -10.41 16.65 15.51
N LYS A 32 -10.79 15.79 16.48
CA LYS A 32 -9.94 15.51 17.64
C LYS A 32 -8.63 14.83 17.27
N ALA A 33 -8.66 13.93 16.29
CA ALA A 33 -7.46 13.26 15.81
C ALA A 33 -6.50 14.26 15.17
N LEU A 34 -6.99 15.16 14.31
CA LEU A 34 -6.19 16.21 13.68
C LEU A 34 -5.64 17.20 14.73
N GLU A 35 -6.45 17.64 15.69
CA GLU A 35 -5.98 18.50 16.80
C GLU A 35 -4.87 17.83 17.63
N THR A 36 -4.98 16.51 17.86
CA THR A 36 -3.96 15.76 18.58
C THR A 36 -2.65 15.72 17.78
N LEU A 37 -2.73 15.55 16.46
CA LEU A 37 -1.56 15.55 15.56
C LEU A 37 -0.96 16.97 15.43
N ASP A 38 -1.75 18.05 15.49
CA ASP A 38 -1.24 19.43 15.51
C ASP A 38 -0.37 19.70 16.74
N LYS A 39 -0.83 19.23 17.90
CA LYS A 39 -0.05 19.32 19.16
C LYS A 39 1.24 18.50 19.07
N ALA A 40 1.17 17.31 18.49
CA ALA A 40 2.33 16.44 18.28
C ALA A 40 3.33 17.09 17.32
N GLU A 41 2.87 17.62 16.17
CA GLU A 41 3.71 18.30 15.18
C GLU A 41 4.43 19.51 15.76
N ASN A 42 3.72 20.37 16.49
CA ASN A 42 4.33 21.50 17.19
C ASN A 42 5.42 21.06 18.20
N SER A 43 5.19 19.92 18.88
CA SER A 43 6.17 19.34 19.80
C SER A 43 7.38 18.80 19.08
N ALA A 44 7.22 18.10 17.93
CA ALA A 44 8.29 17.59 17.11
C ALA A 44 9.15 18.73 16.51
N ARG A 45 8.51 19.79 15.99
CA ARG A 45 9.20 20.97 15.46
C ARG A 45 10.02 21.70 16.53
N LYS A 46 9.46 21.93 17.73
CA LYS A 46 10.20 22.51 18.88
C LYS A 46 11.36 21.64 19.33
N ALA A 47 11.21 20.32 19.21
CA ALA A 47 12.26 19.36 19.54
C ALA A 47 13.31 19.19 18.45
N LYS A 48 13.09 19.74 17.25
CA LYS A 48 13.86 19.50 16.03
C LYS A 48 14.01 18.00 15.71
N SER A 49 12.88 17.25 15.88
CA SER A 49 12.82 15.82 15.65
C SER A 49 12.26 15.57 14.25
N THR A 50 13.14 15.38 13.27
CA THR A 50 12.73 15.13 11.87
C THR A 50 12.04 13.78 11.74
N ASP A 51 12.50 12.75 12.46
CA ASP A 51 11.85 11.44 12.55
C ASP A 51 10.43 11.54 13.14
N GLY A 52 10.28 12.24 14.26
CA GLY A 52 8.97 12.49 14.85
C GLY A 52 8.03 13.26 13.91
N LEU A 53 8.54 14.28 13.22
CA LEU A 53 7.78 15.05 12.24
C LEU A 53 7.32 14.15 11.09
N TYR A 54 8.20 13.31 10.55
CA TYR A 54 7.88 12.36 9.50
C TYR A 54 6.71 11.45 9.88
N TYR A 55 6.79 10.79 11.05
CA TYR A 55 5.73 9.88 11.51
C TYR A 55 4.38 10.56 11.71
N ILE A 56 4.39 11.79 12.20
CA ILE A 56 3.17 12.58 12.40
C ILE A 56 2.54 12.92 11.06
N LEU A 57 3.34 13.39 10.10
CA LEU A 57 2.87 13.75 8.76
C LEU A 57 2.37 12.51 8.00
N PHE A 58 3.10 11.40 8.06
CA PHE A 58 2.66 10.12 7.49
C PHE A 58 1.30 9.67 8.05
N THR A 59 1.16 9.69 9.37
CA THR A 59 -0.11 9.32 10.03
C THR A 59 -1.24 10.28 9.67
N ARG A 60 -0.97 11.58 9.63
CA ARG A 60 -1.95 12.61 9.23
C ARG A 60 -2.41 12.38 7.80
N GLY A 61 -1.49 12.13 6.87
CA GLY A 61 -1.81 11.82 5.48
C GLY A 61 -2.75 10.63 5.34
N GLY A 62 -2.50 9.54 6.07
CA GLY A 62 -3.35 8.35 6.10
C GLY A 62 -4.75 8.64 6.68
N ILE A 63 -4.83 9.42 7.74
CA ILE A 63 -6.10 9.86 8.34
C ILE A 63 -6.91 10.71 7.36
N LEU A 64 -6.28 11.68 6.70
CA LEU A 64 -6.92 12.56 5.72
C LEU A 64 -7.39 11.77 4.49
N TYR A 65 -6.58 10.80 4.02
CA TYR A 65 -6.96 9.88 2.95
C TYR A 65 -8.22 9.09 3.31
N THR A 66 -8.27 8.50 4.50
CA THR A 66 -9.43 7.74 5.00
C THR A 66 -10.68 8.62 5.13
N ALA A 67 -10.49 9.90 5.45
CA ALA A 67 -11.56 10.90 5.53
C ALA A 67 -11.94 11.50 4.16
N ALA A 68 -11.43 10.97 3.05
CA ALA A 68 -11.61 11.45 1.68
C ALA A 68 -11.19 12.91 1.45
N LYS A 69 -10.33 13.46 2.32
CA LYS A 69 -9.71 14.79 2.17
C LYS A 69 -8.43 14.66 1.33
N TYR A 70 -8.59 14.37 0.04
CA TYR A 70 -7.48 13.94 -0.82
C TYR A 70 -6.44 15.04 -1.07
N ASP A 71 -6.84 16.31 -1.21
CA ASP A 71 -5.91 17.41 -1.43
C ASP A 71 -5.04 17.66 -0.18
N ASP A 72 -5.66 17.70 0.99
CA ASP A 72 -4.94 17.85 2.26
C ASP A 72 -4.02 16.65 2.54
N ALA A 73 -4.46 15.44 2.16
CA ALA A 73 -3.66 14.21 2.28
C ALA A 73 -2.42 14.27 1.39
N LEU A 74 -2.56 14.70 0.12
CA LEU A 74 -1.45 14.83 -0.81
C LEU A 74 -0.42 15.83 -0.32
N GLU A 75 -0.84 17.04 0.05
CA GLU A 75 0.05 18.07 0.61
C GLU A 75 0.79 17.55 1.85
N THR A 76 0.09 16.76 2.68
CA THR A 76 0.68 16.19 3.90
C THR A 76 1.71 15.11 3.58
N TYR A 77 1.44 14.23 2.61
CA TYR A 77 2.40 13.23 2.17
C TYR A 77 3.62 13.85 1.48
N GLU A 78 3.45 14.90 0.68
CA GLU A 78 4.57 15.65 0.09
C GLU A 78 5.49 16.23 1.17
N LYS A 79 4.92 16.77 2.25
CA LYS A 79 5.69 17.21 3.42
C LYS A 79 6.38 16.05 4.15
N ALA A 80 5.72 14.88 4.23
CA ALA A 80 6.33 13.68 4.81
C ALA A 80 7.52 13.20 3.96
N LEU A 81 7.38 13.16 2.63
CA LEU A 81 8.46 12.80 1.72
C LEU A 81 9.66 13.73 1.87
N ALA A 82 9.45 15.04 1.95
CA ALA A 82 10.51 16.00 2.18
C ALA A 82 11.25 15.76 3.53
N ALA A 83 10.50 15.44 4.60
CA ALA A 83 11.12 15.06 5.88
C ALA A 83 11.87 13.73 5.79
N GLY A 84 11.36 12.76 5.03
CA GLY A 84 12.02 11.48 4.76
C GLY A 84 13.33 11.64 3.99
N ASP A 85 13.37 12.51 2.99
CA ASP A 85 14.60 12.84 2.26
C ASP A 85 15.69 13.41 3.18
N GLU A 86 15.32 14.26 4.14
CA GLU A 86 16.26 14.79 5.15
C GLU A 86 16.79 13.67 6.05
N LEU A 87 15.93 12.69 6.42
CA LEU A 87 16.36 11.54 7.21
C LEU A 87 17.32 10.65 6.43
N LEU A 88 17.02 10.34 5.16
CA LEU A 88 17.89 9.54 4.30
C LEU A 88 19.21 10.26 3.94
N LYS A 89 19.24 11.59 3.85
CA LYS A 89 20.50 12.33 3.74
C LYS A 89 21.39 12.15 4.96
N SER A 90 20.78 12.02 6.16
CA SER A 90 21.54 11.83 7.41
C SER A 90 21.98 10.38 7.63
N ASP A 91 21.18 9.43 7.17
CA ASP A 91 21.42 7.98 7.27
C ASP A 91 20.85 7.25 6.04
N PRO A 92 21.61 7.24 4.91
CA PRO A 92 21.16 6.66 3.65
C PRO A 92 20.90 5.15 3.71
N GLU A 93 21.57 4.45 4.61
CA GLU A 93 21.47 3.00 4.77
C GLU A 93 20.39 2.58 5.78
N SER A 94 19.69 3.53 6.39
CA SER A 94 18.64 3.23 7.35
C SER A 94 17.49 2.47 6.70
N ILE A 95 17.38 1.19 7.03
CA ILE A 95 16.30 0.29 6.57
C ILE A 95 14.93 0.87 6.94
N ASP A 96 14.80 1.38 8.16
CA ASP A 96 13.55 1.96 8.65
C ASP A 96 13.12 3.17 7.81
N TYR A 97 14.04 4.11 7.54
CA TYR A 97 13.71 5.30 6.75
C TYR A 97 13.41 4.95 5.29
N GLN A 98 14.15 4.01 4.69
CA GLN A 98 13.84 3.50 3.35
C GLN A 98 12.45 2.87 3.30
N HIS A 99 12.11 1.99 4.25
CA HIS A 99 10.79 1.37 4.32
C HIS A 99 9.66 2.41 4.45
N TYR A 100 9.82 3.39 5.32
CA TYR A 100 8.82 4.45 5.47
C TYR A 100 8.65 5.29 4.20
N MET A 101 9.75 5.62 3.52
CA MET A 101 9.71 6.32 2.23
C MET A 101 8.97 5.50 1.18
N GLY A 102 9.27 4.21 1.06
CA GLY A 102 8.56 3.30 0.16
C GLY A 102 7.05 3.29 0.41
N THR A 103 6.65 3.19 1.69
CA THR A 103 5.22 3.21 2.08
C THR A 103 4.57 4.56 1.77
N THR A 104 5.25 5.67 2.06
CA THR A 104 4.71 7.01 1.76
C THR A 104 4.54 7.23 0.26
N LEU A 105 5.52 6.80 -0.55
CA LEU A 105 5.45 6.85 -2.01
C LEU A 105 4.30 6.01 -2.56
N SER A 106 4.10 4.76 -2.08
CA SER A 106 2.96 3.92 -2.48
C SER A 106 1.63 4.59 -2.17
N ASN A 107 1.48 5.17 -0.97
CA ASN A 107 0.26 5.87 -0.56
C ASN A 107 0.05 7.16 -1.38
N THR A 108 1.12 7.87 -1.71
CA THR A 108 1.06 9.04 -2.62
C THR A 108 0.61 8.61 -4.00
N GLY A 109 1.12 7.49 -4.52
CA GLY A 109 0.68 6.90 -5.79
C GLY A 109 -0.81 6.57 -5.79
N ASN A 110 -1.33 5.92 -4.73
CA ASN A 110 -2.75 5.63 -4.57
C ASN A 110 -3.61 6.90 -4.61
N LEU A 111 -3.14 7.95 -3.97
CA LEU A 111 -3.83 9.23 -3.88
C LEU A 111 -3.85 9.96 -5.23
N LEU A 112 -2.69 10.02 -5.90
CA LEU A 112 -2.54 10.63 -7.22
C LEU A 112 -3.39 9.89 -8.27
N LYS A 113 -3.43 8.54 -8.21
CA LYS A 113 -4.32 7.74 -9.05
C LYS A 113 -5.79 8.12 -8.84
N LYS A 114 -6.25 8.24 -7.60
CA LYS A 114 -7.61 8.70 -7.29
C LYS A 114 -7.92 10.11 -7.82
N LYS A 115 -6.92 10.97 -7.91
CA LYS A 115 -7.05 12.33 -8.48
C LYS A 115 -6.94 12.34 -10.01
N GLY A 116 -6.64 11.20 -10.66
CA GLY A 116 -6.42 11.12 -12.12
C GLY A 116 -5.05 11.63 -12.57
N GLU A 117 -4.13 11.88 -11.64
CA GLU A 117 -2.76 12.33 -11.94
C GLU A 117 -1.85 11.12 -12.25
N ASN A 118 -2.22 10.35 -13.29
CA ASN A 118 -1.70 9.01 -13.56
C ASN A 118 -0.17 8.98 -13.78
N ALA A 119 0.41 9.99 -14.44
CA ALA A 119 1.86 10.03 -14.67
C ALA A 119 2.63 10.16 -13.35
N ARG A 120 2.20 11.04 -12.44
CA ARG A 120 2.82 11.22 -11.12
C ARG A 120 2.58 10.00 -10.23
N ALA A 121 1.41 9.35 -10.35
CA ALA A 121 1.12 8.10 -9.66
C ALA A 121 2.09 6.99 -10.07
N ALA A 122 2.32 6.81 -11.39
CA ALA A 122 3.27 5.85 -11.93
C ALA A 122 4.70 6.09 -11.41
N GLU A 123 5.16 7.34 -11.41
CA GLU A 123 6.46 7.72 -10.85
C GLU A 123 6.56 7.34 -9.37
N SER A 124 5.54 7.67 -8.57
CA SER A 124 5.53 7.35 -7.14
C SER A 124 5.58 5.84 -6.87
N TYR A 125 4.81 5.03 -7.62
CA TYR A 125 4.86 3.58 -7.50
C TYR A 125 6.21 2.99 -7.96
N SER A 126 6.80 3.52 -9.04
CA SER A 126 8.10 3.08 -9.53
C SER A 126 9.19 3.34 -8.49
N CYS A 127 9.23 4.53 -7.90
CA CYS A 127 10.19 4.86 -6.83
C CYS A 127 10.00 3.96 -5.60
N ALA A 128 8.75 3.70 -5.20
CA ALA A 128 8.47 2.77 -4.10
C ALA A 128 8.96 1.35 -4.41
N ARG A 129 8.73 0.85 -5.63
CA ARG A 129 9.21 -0.45 -6.10
C ARG A 129 10.72 -0.57 -6.02
N GLU A 130 11.47 0.45 -6.45
CA GLU A 130 12.92 0.47 -6.35
C GLU A 130 13.42 0.37 -4.91
N ILE A 131 12.75 1.06 -3.99
CA ILE A 131 13.06 1.01 -2.55
C ILE A 131 12.82 -0.41 -2.02
N TYR A 132 11.66 -1.00 -2.27
CA TYR A 132 11.34 -2.34 -1.78
C TYR A 132 12.22 -3.41 -2.40
N THR A 133 12.60 -3.27 -3.67
CA THR A 133 13.56 -4.19 -4.30
C THR A 133 14.90 -4.18 -3.56
N ARG A 134 15.43 -2.99 -3.19
CA ARG A 134 16.65 -2.88 -2.39
C ARG A 134 16.49 -3.48 -0.99
N LEU A 135 15.38 -3.19 -0.31
CA LEU A 135 15.10 -3.71 1.03
C LEU A 135 15.01 -5.23 1.06
N ILE A 136 14.37 -5.84 0.04
CA ILE A 136 14.27 -7.31 -0.09
C ILE A 136 15.66 -7.92 -0.37
N VAL A 137 16.53 -7.26 -1.13
CA VAL A 137 17.90 -7.73 -1.33
C VAL A 137 18.70 -7.69 -0.02
N GLN A 138 18.49 -6.68 0.83
CA GLN A 138 19.17 -6.55 2.13
C GLN A 138 18.64 -7.56 3.17
N ASP A 139 17.33 -7.78 3.20
CA ASP A 139 16.69 -8.74 4.11
C ASP A 139 15.60 -9.56 3.38
N PRO A 140 15.99 -10.63 2.66
CA PRO A 140 15.08 -11.42 1.84
C PRO A 140 13.98 -12.15 2.62
N LYS A 141 14.19 -12.38 3.93
CA LYS A 141 13.22 -13.04 4.80
C LYS A 141 12.23 -12.11 5.47
N ASN A 142 12.39 -10.81 5.30
CA ASN A 142 11.51 -9.83 5.92
C ASN A 142 10.12 -9.86 5.26
N VAL A 143 9.17 -10.45 5.96
CA VAL A 143 7.78 -10.58 5.47
C VAL A 143 7.11 -9.22 5.24
N VAL A 144 7.51 -8.20 6.02
CA VAL A 144 6.96 -6.85 5.91
C VAL A 144 7.35 -6.22 4.57
N PHE A 145 8.64 -6.27 4.21
CA PHE A 145 9.12 -5.69 2.95
C PHE A 145 8.52 -6.41 1.74
N ARG A 146 8.45 -7.74 1.79
CA ARG A 146 7.81 -8.55 0.73
C ARG A 146 6.32 -8.20 0.58
N SER A 147 5.59 -8.08 1.69
CA SER A 147 4.17 -7.74 1.66
C SER A 147 3.91 -6.36 1.05
N TYR A 148 4.65 -5.33 1.48
CA TYR A 148 4.52 -3.98 0.91
C TYR A 148 4.98 -3.91 -0.55
N ALA A 149 5.99 -4.69 -0.94
CA ALA A 149 6.38 -4.81 -2.35
C ALA A 149 5.24 -5.38 -3.19
N GLY A 150 4.63 -6.48 -2.76
CA GLY A 150 3.49 -7.08 -3.44
C GLY A 150 2.30 -6.12 -3.55
N GLU A 151 1.96 -5.40 -2.47
CA GLU A 151 0.91 -4.37 -2.48
C GLU A 151 1.22 -3.23 -3.47
N ASN A 152 2.45 -2.72 -3.47
CA ASN A 152 2.87 -1.70 -4.43
C ASN A 152 2.76 -2.18 -5.87
N LEU A 153 3.19 -3.42 -6.16
CA LEU A 153 3.09 -4.03 -7.49
C LEU A 153 1.64 -4.18 -7.95
N ASN A 154 0.73 -4.63 -7.06
CA ASN A 154 -0.71 -4.71 -7.34
C ASN A 154 -1.30 -3.35 -7.69
N ASN A 155 -1.00 -2.33 -6.89
CA ASN A 155 -1.52 -0.98 -7.07
C ASN A 155 -0.98 -0.34 -8.36
N TYR A 156 0.31 -0.53 -8.64
CA TYR A 156 0.93 -0.03 -9.87
C TYR A 156 0.37 -0.73 -11.10
N ALA A 157 0.25 -2.05 -11.07
CA ALA A 157 -0.36 -2.81 -12.16
C ALA A 157 -1.81 -2.39 -12.42
N THR A 158 -2.59 -2.11 -11.38
CA THR A 158 -3.95 -1.58 -11.53
C THR A 158 -3.95 -0.26 -12.29
N LEU A 159 -3.05 0.67 -11.97
CA LEU A 159 -2.90 1.92 -12.72
C LEU A 159 -2.52 1.65 -14.19
N LEU A 160 -1.61 0.72 -14.45
CA LEU A 160 -1.19 0.37 -15.80
C LEU A 160 -2.31 -0.26 -16.62
N ILE A 161 -3.19 -1.07 -16.01
CA ILE A 161 -4.41 -1.59 -16.67
C ILE A 161 -5.35 -0.43 -17.03
N GLU A 162 -5.61 0.47 -16.09
CA GLU A 162 -6.47 1.64 -16.32
C GLU A 162 -5.94 2.57 -17.42
N THR A 163 -4.61 2.60 -17.64
CA THR A 163 -3.95 3.40 -18.67
C THR A 163 -3.61 2.62 -19.96
N GLY A 164 -3.99 1.33 -20.06
CA GLY A 164 -3.81 0.51 -21.25
C GLY A 164 -2.41 -0.09 -21.41
N SER A 165 -1.55 -0.03 -20.40
CA SER A 165 -0.19 -0.58 -20.43
C SER A 165 -0.18 -2.05 -19.95
N PHE A 166 -0.88 -2.93 -20.68
CA PHE A 166 -1.17 -4.29 -20.24
C PHE A 166 0.06 -5.20 -20.12
N GLU A 167 1.05 -5.07 -21.00
CA GLU A 167 2.27 -5.91 -20.96
C GLU A 167 3.03 -5.72 -19.64
N GLU A 168 3.29 -4.49 -19.28
CA GLU A 168 3.98 -4.17 -18.03
C GLU A 168 3.12 -4.53 -16.80
N ALA A 169 1.82 -4.29 -16.86
CA ALA A 169 0.89 -4.67 -15.81
C ALA A 169 0.93 -6.19 -15.56
N CYS A 170 0.85 -7.01 -16.59
CA CYS A 170 0.95 -8.47 -16.47
C CYS A 170 2.28 -8.91 -15.85
N ARG A 171 3.39 -8.25 -16.18
CA ARG A 171 4.71 -8.54 -15.62
C ARG A 171 4.74 -8.26 -14.11
N LEU A 172 4.23 -7.09 -13.68
CA LEU A 172 4.17 -6.72 -12.27
C LEU A 172 3.24 -7.63 -11.47
N LEU A 173 2.11 -8.04 -12.05
CA LEU A 173 1.16 -8.94 -11.38
C LEU A 173 1.73 -10.34 -11.18
N LYS A 174 2.48 -10.87 -12.14
CA LYS A 174 3.19 -12.14 -11.96
C LYS A 174 4.20 -12.07 -10.81
N GLU A 175 4.96 -10.97 -10.73
CA GLU A 175 5.90 -10.70 -9.63
C GLU A 175 5.16 -10.62 -8.26
N ALA A 176 4.01 -9.92 -8.20
CA ALA A 176 3.19 -9.83 -7.00
C ALA A 176 2.63 -11.19 -6.56
N ILE A 177 2.14 -11.99 -7.50
CA ILE A 177 1.63 -13.34 -7.24
C ILE A 177 2.72 -14.22 -6.62
N GLU A 178 3.92 -14.24 -7.21
CA GLU A 178 5.05 -15.01 -6.66
C GLU A 178 5.41 -14.60 -5.22
N ILE A 179 5.34 -13.30 -4.93
CA ILE A 179 5.58 -12.78 -3.57
C ILE A 179 4.52 -13.31 -2.60
N TYR A 180 3.24 -13.19 -2.95
CA TYR A 180 2.16 -13.60 -2.05
C TYR A 180 2.05 -15.13 -1.92
N GLU A 181 2.33 -15.91 -2.97
CA GLU A 181 2.41 -17.37 -2.87
C GLU A 181 3.50 -17.80 -1.88
N LYS A 182 4.69 -17.21 -1.93
CA LYS A 182 5.76 -17.47 -0.96
C LYS A 182 5.41 -17.01 0.48
N LEU A 183 4.70 -15.90 0.64
CA LEU A 183 4.22 -15.44 1.94
C LEU A 183 3.17 -16.40 2.52
N LEU A 184 2.33 -16.98 1.68
CA LEU A 184 1.33 -17.97 2.08
C LEU A 184 1.94 -19.36 2.36
N GLU A 185 3.07 -19.74 1.75
CA GLU A 185 3.84 -20.92 2.18
C GLU A 185 4.29 -20.81 3.64
N GLU A 186 4.67 -19.59 4.08
CA GLU A 186 5.09 -19.31 5.46
C GLU A 186 3.90 -19.08 6.41
N SER A 187 2.77 -18.59 5.91
CA SER A 187 1.58 -18.23 6.70
C SER A 187 0.29 -18.52 5.91
N PRO A 188 -0.11 -19.80 5.73
CA PRO A 188 -1.20 -20.20 4.85
C PRO A 188 -2.56 -19.57 5.18
N GLU A 189 -2.82 -19.33 6.46
CA GLU A 189 -4.10 -18.81 6.95
C GLU A 189 -4.14 -17.27 7.05
N ASN A 190 -3.12 -16.56 6.55
CA ASN A 190 -3.12 -15.10 6.62
C ASN A 190 -4.14 -14.50 5.64
N PRO A 191 -5.26 -13.92 6.14
CA PRO A 191 -6.33 -13.45 5.27
C PRO A 191 -5.92 -12.23 4.43
N GLY A 192 -4.95 -11.44 4.91
CA GLY A 192 -4.41 -10.29 4.17
C GLY A 192 -3.66 -10.75 2.93
N TYR A 193 -2.77 -11.74 3.05
CA TYR A 193 -2.04 -12.28 1.90
C TYR A 193 -2.96 -13.02 0.93
N GLN A 194 -3.97 -13.73 1.43
CA GLN A 194 -4.99 -14.37 0.58
C GLN A 194 -5.79 -13.31 -0.21
N ALA A 195 -6.19 -12.22 0.42
CA ALA A 195 -6.91 -11.13 -0.23
C ALA A 195 -6.07 -10.48 -1.34
N GLU A 196 -4.83 -10.12 -1.05
CA GLU A 196 -3.94 -9.48 -2.03
C GLU A 196 -3.59 -10.44 -3.19
N LEU A 197 -3.36 -11.73 -2.92
CA LEU A 197 -3.18 -12.72 -3.98
C LEU A 197 -4.41 -12.82 -4.87
N SER A 198 -5.60 -12.84 -4.30
CA SER A 198 -6.85 -12.93 -5.07
C SER A 198 -7.04 -11.72 -5.99
N VAL A 199 -6.71 -10.52 -5.52
CA VAL A 199 -6.75 -9.28 -6.32
C VAL A 199 -5.72 -9.35 -7.45
N ALA A 200 -4.48 -9.80 -7.18
CA ALA A 200 -3.44 -9.95 -8.20
C ALA A 200 -3.85 -10.95 -9.29
N LEU A 201 -4.42 -12.09 -8.91
CA LEU A 201 -4.91 -13.10 -9.84
C LEU A 201 -6.07 -12.57 -10.72
N SER A 202 -7.03 -11.87 -10.12
CA SER A 202 -8.15 -11.25 -10.84
C SER A 202 -7.66 -10.19 -11.84
N ASN A 203 -6.71 -9.35 -11.42
CA ASN A 203 -6.12 -8.34 -12.29
C ASN A 203 -5.28 -8.97 -13.41
N LEU A 204 -4.54 -10.05 -13.13
CA LEU A 204 -3.79 -10.78 -14.16
C LEU A 204 -4.73 -11.41 -15.19
N GLY A 205 -5.85 -12.00 -14.75
CA GLY A 205 -6.88 -12.51 -15.65
C GLY A 205 -7.38 -11.42 -16.61
N SER A 206 -7.75 -10.26 -16.07
CA SER A 206 -8.17 -9.10 -16.88
C SER A 206 -7.08 -8.64 -17.86
N CYS A 207 -5.84 -8.60 -17.41
CA CYS A 207 -4.70 -8.16 -18.21
C CYS A 207 -4.44 -9.08 -19.40
N LEU A 208 -4.52 -10.41 -19.19
CA LEU A 208 -4.33 -11.42 -20.24
C LEU A 208 -5.44 -11.36 -21.30
N ILE A 209 -6.68 -11.09 -20.90
CA ILE A 209 -7.81 -10.89 -21.84
C ILE A 209 -7.52 -9.70 -22.77
N HIS A 210 -7.05 -8.59 -22.23
CA HIS A 210 -6.77 -7.38 -23.02
C HIS A 210 -5.50 -7.47 -23.85
N GLN A 211 -4.57 -8.39 -23.54
CA GLN A 211 -3.39 -8.65 -24.36
C GLN A 211 -3.67 -9.54 -25.56
N ALA A 212 -4.72 -10.37 -25.51
CA ALA A 212 -5.07 -11.27 -26.61
C ALA A 212 -5.62 -10.45 -27.80
N PRO A 213 -5.02 -10.51 -29.00
CA PRO A 213 -5.64 -9.97 -30.21
C PRO A 213 -6.97 -10.69 -30.45
N GLU A 214 -7.95 -9.97 -30.98
CA GLU A 214 -9.25 -10.56 -31.33
C GLU A 214 -9.06 -11.87 -32.11
N ASN A 215 -9.49 -13.00 -31.55
CA ASN A 215 -9.52 -14.36 -32.12
C ASN A 215 -8.23 -15.22 -32.11
N SER A 216 -7.15 -14.94 -31.38
CA SER A 216 -5.92 -15.70 -31.60
C SER A 216 -5.28 -16.40 -30.40
N ASP A 217 -5.69 -16.17 -29.15
CA ASP A 217 -4.92 -16.73 -28.03
C ASP A 217 -5.75 -17.56 -27.04
N ALA A 218 -6.08 -18.82 -27.46
CA ALA A 218 -6.78 -19.78 -26.61
C ALA A 218 -6.01 -20.09 -25.30
N GLU A 219 -4.69 -19.95 -25.30
CA GLU A 219 -3.84 -20.17 -24.13
C GLU A 219 -3.98 -19.03 -23.11
N ASN A 220 -3.94 -17.77 -23.55
CA ASN A 220 -4.16 -16.60 -22.68
C ASN A 220 -5.55 -16.62 -22.07
N ASN A 221 -6.59 -16.93 -22.87
CA ASN A 221 -7.96 -17.02 -22.37
C ASN A 221 -8.13 -18.16 -21.35
N THR A 222 -7.51 -19.31 -21.59
CA THR A 222 -7.52 -20.44 -20.65
C THR A 222 -6.81 -20.07 -19.35
N THR A 223 -5.67 -19.41 -19.43
CA THR A 223 -4.90 -18.94 -18.26
C THR A 223 -5.63 -17.84 -17.52
N ALA A 224 -6.25 -16.91 -18.23
CA ALA A 224 -7.09 -15.85 -17.64
C ALA A 224 -8.25 -16.45 -16.86
N LYS A 225 -8.98 -17.39 -17.46
CA LYS A 225 -10.11 -18.10 -16.82
C LYS A 225 -9.65 -18.79 -15.53
N LYS A 226 -8.59 -19.57 -15.58
CA LYS A 226 -8.03 -20.25 -14.41
C LYS A 226 -7.69 -19.28 -13.26
N ASN A 227 -7.06 -18.14 -13.59
CA ASN A 227 -6.72 -17.12 -12.58
C ASN A 227 -7.96 -16.48 -11.98
N LEU A 228 -8.96 -16.15 -12.79
CA LEU A 228 -10.22 -15.57 -12.33
C LEU A 228 -11.02 -16.56 -11.46
N GLU A 229 -11.10 -17.84 -11.82
CA GLU A 229 -11.76 -18.89 -11.03
C GLU A 229 -11.04 -19.09 -9.68
N LYS A 230 -9.70 -19.10 -9.66
CA LYS A 230 -8.90 -19.18 -8.42
C LYS A 230 -9.17 -17.96 -7.54
N ALA A 231 -9.15 -16.75 -8.12
CA ALA A 231 -9.42 -15.51 -7.40
C ALA A 231 -10.84 -15.51 -6.80
N LEU A 232 -11.84 -15.91 -7.59
CA LEU A 232 -13.24 -15.97 -7.17
C LEU A 232 -13.41 -16.88 -5.95
N SER A 233 -12.88 -18.11 -6.01
CA SER A 233 -12.94 -19.07 -4.91
C SER A 233 -12.29 -18.52 -3.63
N MET A 234 -11.14 -17.86 -3.75
CA MET A 234 -10.45 -17.24 -2.59
C MET A 234 -11.29 -16.11 -2.00
N GLN A 235 -11.85 -15.23 -2.84
CA GLN A 235 -12.68 -14.10 -2.41
C GLN A 235 -13.98 -14.55 -1.74
N GLU A 236 -14.63 -15.59 -2.24
CA GLU A 236 -15.83 -16.18 -1.63
C GLU A 236 -15.52 -16.75 -0.24
N ASN A 237 -14.40 -17.45 -0.08
CA ASN A 237 -13.96 -17.99 1.21
C ASN A 237 -13.63 -16.88 2.22
N LEU A 238 -12.96 -15.82 1.79
CA LEU A 238 -12.63 -14.67 2.65
C LEU A 238 -13.89 -13.89 3.06
N LEU A 239 -14.82 -13.67 2.11
CA LEU A 239 -16.06 -12.97 2.39
C LEU A 239 -16.97 -13.77 3.34
N ALA A 240 -16.97 -15.10 3.27
CA ALA A 240 -17.70 -15.94 4.23
C ALA A 240 -17.19 -15.75 5.68
N GLN A 241 -15.92 -15.42 5.86
CA GLN A 241 -15.33 -15.12 7.17
C GLN A 241 -15.58 -13.67 7.62
N GLN A 242 -15.76 -12.74 6.68
CA GLN A 242 -15.93 -11.31 6.92
C GLN A 242 -17.10 -10.74 6.07
N PRO A 243 -18.35 -11.14 6.31
CA PRO A 243 -19.49 -10.83 5.44
C PRO A 243 -19.82 -9.33 5.33
N GLU A 244 -19.35 -8.51 6.27
CA GLU A 244 -19.58 -7.05 6.29
C GLU A 244 -18.46 -6.26 5.59
N ASN A 245 -17.45 -6.93 4.99
CA ASN A 245 -16.34 -6.25 4.34
C ASN A 245 -16.74 -5.79 2.93
N GLU A 246 -17.11 -4.51 2.80
CA GLU A 246 -17.58 -3.92 1.54
C GLU A 246 -16.53 -4.01 0.43
N LYS A 247 -15.24 -3.79 0.75
CA LYS A 247 -14.17 -3.90 -0.25
C LYS A 247 -14.09 -5.32 -0.82
N MET A 248 -14.19 -6.36 0.02
CA MET A 248 -14.19 -7.74 -0.46
C MET A 248 -15.41 -8.05 -1.35
N LYS A 249 -16.58 -7.46 -1.06
CA LYS A 249 -17.76 -7.58 -1.92
C LYS A 249 -17.52 -6.95 -3.29
N GLU A 250 -16.92 -5.76 -3.32
CA GLU A 250 -16.58 -5.06 -4.55
C GLU A 250 -15.57 -5.85 -5.40
N ASP A 251 -14.51 -6.38 -4.77
CA ASP A 251 -13.48 -7.18 -5.45
C ASP A 251 -14.07 -8.48 -6.02
N LEU A 252 -14.96 -9.15 -5.27
CA LEU A 252 -15.66 -10.36 -5.71
C LEU A 252 -16.56 -10.07 -6.92
N GLU A 253 -17.37 -9.02 -6.85
CA GLU A 253 -18.25 -8.62 -7.94
C GLU A 253 -17.49 -8.26 -9.21
N LEU A 254 -16.37 -7.56 -9.07
CA LEU A 254 -15.50 -7.23 -10.18
C LEU A 254 -14.92 -8.50 -10.84
N THR A 255 -14.52 -9.49 -10.04
CA THR A 255 -13.97 -10.75 -10.54
C THR A 255 -15.04 -11.57 -11.28
N ARG A 256 -16.28 -11.60 -10.78
CA ARG A 256 -17.41 -12.24 -11.46
C ARG A 256 -17.67 -11.61 -12.82
N LYS A 257 -17.77 -10.29 -12.90
CA LYS A 257 -17.95 -9.57 -14.17
C LYS A 257 -16.83 -9.85 -15.18
N ARG A 258 -15.59 -9.94 -14.73
CA ARG A 258 -14.45 -10.28 -15.59
C ARG A 258 -14.59 -11.70 -16.15
N LEU A 259 -15.08 -12.64 -15.34
CA LEU A 259 -15.27 -14.03 -15.76
C LEU A 259 -16.46 -14.17 -16.74
N GLU A 260 -17.53 -13.39 -16.56
CA GLU A 260 -18.70 -13.37 -17.46
C GLU A 260 -18.36 -12.78 -18.84
N ASN A 261 -17.36 -11.92 -18.94
CA ASN A 261 -16.93 -11.24 -20.17
C ASN A 261 -15.81 -12.02 -20.93
N LEU A 262 -15.50 -13.22 -20.54
CA LEU A 262 -14.48 -14.09 -21.13
C LEU A 262 -15.11 -15.06 -22.11
#